data_0b9efeb99711b6c65f4e6b776080b725
#
_entry.id   0b9efeb99711b6c65f4e6b776080b725
#
_cell.length_a   1.000
_cell.length_b   1.000
_cell.length_c   1.000
_cell.angle_alpha   90.00
_cell.angle_beta   90.00
_cell.angle_gamma   90.00
#
_symmetry.space_group_name_H-M   'P 1'
#
loop_
_entity.id
_entity.type
_entity.pdbx_description
1 polymer ?
#
loop_
_entity_poly.entity_id
_entity_poly.type
_entity_poly.pdbx_seq_one_letter_code
_entity_poly.pdbx_strand_id
1 'polypeptide(L)'
;MASSDKPLHILDIALQGGGAHGAFTWGVLDGLLQEPRLAVGAVSGASAGAMNAAVLVSGLVSGGREGARERLRSFWKELNKSGREAGPLIPMIEAFPETTRAMSSWWTTMFGDLGMAHGSPEMGREMQDILRKVIEEHVDFAAIASDKAPPLFISATNAQSGTARIFRKDDLTTEALLASACLPLYFPPVTIDGKDYWDGGYSANPPLVPLVLESANDDLLLITVNPQARDQTPRNAAGIVDRITEIGFNQSMRKEMQGLFLLQSSIGRTRAKEGLIAQVERMRFHEIHDEETLAAMPAQSKMLPVRQLLLTLRDAGEAAARRWCEASIESLGKESTVDLASRFGPG
;
A
#
# COMPACT_ATOMS: atom_id res chain seq x y z
N MET A 1 8.30 -38.53 -9.26
CA MET A 1 8.17 -37.06 -9.19
C MET A 1 8.93 -36.61 -7.96
N ALA A 2 10.16 -36.13 -8.12
CA ALA A 2 10.96 -35.64 -7.01
C ALA A 2 10.37 -34.29 -6.57
N SER A 3 9.87 -34.22 -5.36
CA SER A 3 9.58 -32.99 -4.64
C SER A 3 10.90 -32.19 -4.59
N SER A 4 10.97 -31.06 -5.25
CA SER A 4 12.11 -30.17 -5.11
C SER A 4 12.01 -29.56 -3.73
N ASP A 5 12.78 -30.10 -2.79
CA ASP A 5 12.96 -29.58 -1.41
C ASP A 5 13.80 -28.28 -1.45
N LYS A 6 13.31 -27.26 -2.19
CA LYS A 6 13.89 -25.92 -2.13
C LYS A 6 13.40 -25.24 -0.86
N PRO A 7 14.30 -24.59 -0.10
CA PRO A 7 13.89 -23.93 1.14
C PRO A 7 12.80 -22.88 0.86
N LEU A 8 11.78 -22.84 1.70
CA LEU A 8 10.73 -21.84 1.67
C LEU A 8 11.30 -20.53 2.22
N HIS A 9 11.29 -19.48 1.42
CA HIS A 9 11.66 -18.14 1.84
C HIS A 9 10.44 -17.43 2.43
N ILE A 10 10.57 -16.90 3.63
CA ILE A 10 9.52 -16.12 4.29
C ILE A 10 9.84 -14.64 4.13
N LEU A 11 8.90 -13.89 3.54
CA LEU A 11 9.02 -12.45 3.32
C LEU A 11 8.05 -11.69 4.22
N ASP A 12 8.56 -10.74 4.97
CA ASP A 12 7.73 -9.66 5.50
C ASP A 12 7.44 -8.68 4.38
N ILE A 13 6.19 -8.22 4.29
CA ILE A 13 5.74 -7.40 3.17
C ILE A 13 5.18 -6.07 3.68
N ALA A 14 5.75 -4.99 3.19
CA ALA A 14 5.35 -3.63 3.51
C ALA A 14 4.68 -2.96 2.29
N LEU A 15 3.39 -2.61 2.42
CA LEU A 15 2.51 -2.18 1.33
C LEU A 15 2.23 -0.69 1.41
N GLN A 16 2.79 0.08 0.47
CA GLN A 16 2.55 1.51 0.38
C GLN A 16 1.11 1.82 -0.03
N GLY A 17 0.52 2.86 0.56
CA GLY A 17 -0.76 3.42 0.16
C GLY A 17 -0.66 4.32 -1.05
N GLY A 18 -1.74 4.39 -1.83
CA GLY A 18 -1.77 5.20 -3.05
C GLY A 18 -3.12 5.14 -3.80
N GLY A 19 -4.24 4.94 -3.09
CA GLY A 19 -5.58 4.90 -3.69
C GLY A 19 -5.72 3.81 -4.75
N ALA A 20 -6.33 4.10 -5.90
CA ALA A 20 -6.53 3.14 -6.99
C ALA A 20 -5.21 2.57 -7.54
N HIS A 21 -4.06 3.25 -7.32
CA HIS A 21 -2.74 2.69 -7.66
C HIS A 21 -2.38 1.46 -6.82
N GLY A 22 -3.06 1.21 -5.71
CA GLY A 22 -2.98 -0.06 -4.97
C GLY A 22 -3.36 -1.30 -5.79
N ALA A 23 -3.96 -1.14 -6.97
CA ALA A 23 -4.15 -2.23 -7.93
C ALA A 23 -2.81 -2.78 -8.48
N PHE A 24 -1.75 -1.96 -8.53
CA PHE A 24 -0.39 -2.45 -8.79
C PHE A 24 0.05 -3.40 -7.69
N THR A 25 -0.16 -3.03 -6.42
CA THR A 25 0.12 -3.90 -5.26
C THR A 25 -0.66 -5.21 -5.34
N TRP A 26 -1.95 -5.17 -5.74
CA TRP A 26 -2.71 -6.39 -6.00
C TRP A 26 -2.02 -7.28 -7.03
N GLY A 27 -1.57 -6.72 -8.15
CA GLY A 27 -0.85 -7.47 -9.18
C GLY A 27 0.45 -8.07 -8.65
N VAL A 28 1.24 -7.31 -7.89
CA VAL A 28 2.47 -7.80 -7.25
C VAL A 28 2.16 -8.97 -6.32
N LEU A 29 1.18 -8.84 -5.45
CA LEU A 29 0.78 -9.89 -4.52
C LEU A 29 0.27 -11.14 -5.26
N ASP A 30 -0.52 -10.95 -6.34
CA ASP A 30 -0.98 -12.07 -7.18
C ASP A 30 0.20 -12.84 -7.80
N GLY A 31 1.23 -12.12 -8.28
CA GLY A 31 2.45 -12.73 -8.82
C GLY A 31 3.29 -13.45 -7.75
N LEU A 32 3.50 -12.84 -6.57
CA LEU A 32 4.24 -13.46 -5.46
C LEU A 32 3.55 -14.72 -4.93
N LEU A 33 2.21 -14.71 -4.87
CA LEU A 33 1.43 -15.87 -4.44
C LEU A 33 1.49 -17.04 -5.43
N GLN A 34 1.89 -16.81 -6.67
CA GLN A 34 2.13 -17.87 -7.66
C GLN A 34 3.49 -18.55 -7.51
N GLU A 35 4.46 -17.90 -6.83
CA GLU A 35 5.81 -18.46 -6.62
C GLU A 35 5.82 -19.43 -5.42
N PRO A 36 5.96 -20.74 -5.64
CA PRO A 36 5.83 -21.75 -4.58
C PRO A 36 6.94 -21.69 -3.52
N ARG A 37 8.09 -21.07 -3.86
CA ARG A 37 9.23 -20.95 -2.94
C ARG A 37 9.07 -19.82 -1.92
N LEU A 38 8.06 -18.93 -2.09
CA LEU A 38 7.80 -17.82 -1.20
C LEU A 38 6.68 -18.15 -0.20
N ALA A 39 6.80 -17.64 1.02
CA ALA A 39 5.71 -17.57 2.00
C ALA A 39 5.58 -16.14 2.51
N VAL A 40 4.36 -15.73 2.82
CA VAL A 40 4.08 -14.44 3.43
C VAL A 40 4.36 -14.53 4.93
N GLY A 41 5.23 -13.67 5.41
CA GLY A 41 5.50 -13.41 6.81
C GLY A 41 4.56 -12.34 7.38
N ALA A 42 5.08 -11.42 8.18
CA ALA A 42 4.31 -10.29 8.66
C ALA A 42 3.96 -9.33 7.51
N VAL A 43 2.83 -8.64 7.62
CA VAL A 43 2.37 -7.68 6.61
C VAL A 43 2.09 -6.33 7.25
N SER A 44 2.53 -5.26 6.62
CA SER A 44 2.14 -3.90 7.01
C SER A 44 1.57 -3.11 5.85
N GLY A 45 0.72 -2.14 6.15
CA GLY A 45 0.13 -1.31 5.11
C GLY A 45 -0.52 -0.02 5.60
N ALA A 46 -0.68 0.92 4.68
CA ALA A 46 -1.42 2.16 4.86
C ALA A 46 -2.39 2.37 3.70
N SER A 47 -3.55 2.97 3.93
CA SER A 47 -4.50 3.32 2.86
C SER A 47 -4.85 2.10 1.97
N ALA A 48 -4.70 2.20 0.66
CA ALA A 48 -4.89 1.07 -0.25
C ALA A 48 -3.95 -0.12 0.06
N GLY A 49 -2.75 0.15 0.60
CA GLY A 49 -1.86 -0.89 1.11
C GLY A 49 -2.46 -1.64 2.31
N ALA A 50 -3.17 -0.93 3.20
CA ALA A 50 -3.89 -1.53 4.32
C ALA A 50 -5.03 -2.43 3.84
N MET A 51 -5.78 -2.00 2.82
CA MET A 51 -6.83 -2.81 2.18
C MET A 51 -6.25 -4.11 1.61
N ASN A 52 -5.20 -3.99 0.78
CA ASN A 52 -4.53 -5.15 0.22
C ASN A 52 -3.99 -6.10 1.30
N ALA A 53 -3.41 -5.55 2.38
CA ALA A 53 -2.88 -6.33 3.50
C ALA A 53 -3.99 -7.13 4.23
N ALA A 54 -5.10 -6.46 4.58
CA ALA A 54 -6.21 -7.11 5.27
C ALA A 54 -6.88 -8.19 4.41
N VAL A 55 -7.12 -7.90 3.12
CA VAL A 55 -7.70 -8.85 2.16
C VAL A 55 -6.76 -10.05 1.93
N LEU A 56 -5.45 -9.78 1.78
CA LEU A 56 -4.42 -10.82 1.65
C LEU A 56 -4.43 -11.77 2.84
N VAL A 57 -4.30 -11.22 4.07
CA VAL A 57 -4.22 -12.02 5.29
C VAL A 57 -5.51 -12.82 5.52
N SER A 58 -6.68 -12.18 5.34
CA SER A 58 -7.98 -12.84 5.41
C SER A 58 -8.07 -14.02 4.43
N GLY A 59 -7.64 -13.82 3.19
CA GLY A 59 -7.65 -14.86 2.16
C GLY A 59 -6.66 -16.00 2.43
N LEU A 60 -5.46 -15.67 2.93
CA LEU A 60 -4.45 -16.68 3.30
C LEU A 60 -4.95 -17.63 4.38
N VAL A 61 -5.62 -17.09 5.40
CA VAL A 61 -6.16 -17.90 6.50
C VAL A 61 -7.32 -18.79 6.03
N SER A 62 -8.22 -18.25 5.22
CA SER A 62 -9.45 -18.96 4.83
C SER A 62 -9.26 -19.92 3.66
N GLY A 63 -8.30 -19.69 2.75
CA GLY A 63 -8.15 -20.49 1.53
C GLY A 63 -6.73 -20.60 1.01
N GLY A 64 -5.72 -20.28 1.85
CA GLY A 64 -4.32 -20.30 1.43
C GLY A 64 -4.02 -19.32 0.30
N ARG A 65 -3.02 -19.63 -0.50
CA ARG A 65 -2.55 -18.76 -1.60
C ARG A 65 -3.67 -18.44 -2.60
N GLU A 66 -4.42 -19.45 -3.03
CA GLU A 66 -5.49 -19.28 -4.00
C GLU A 66 -6.67 -18.49 -3.42
N GLY A 67 -7.02 -18.73 -2.14
CA GLY A 67 -8.03 -17.94 -1.43
C GLY A 67 -7.63 -16.46 -1.32
N ALA A 68 -6.36 -16.17 -1.09
CA ALA A 68 -5.85 -14.79 -1.06
C ALA A 68 -5.94 -14.12 -2.45
N ARG A 69 -5.54 -14.82 -3.50
CA ARG A 69 -5.61 -14.33 -4.89
C ARG A 69 -7.05 -14.02 -5.30
N GLU A 70 -7.98 -14.93 -5.01
CA GLU A 70 -9.39 -14.74 -5.35
C GLU A 70 -10.04 -13.59 -4.56
N ARG A 71 -9.72 -13.46 -3.25
CA ARG A 71 -10.24 -12.34 -2.45
C ARG A 71 -9.71 -10.99 -2.93
N LEU A 72 -8.42 -10.88 -3.27
CA LEU A 72 -7.85 -9.66 -3.84
C LEU A 72 -8.54 -9.29 -5.16
N ARG A 73 -8.74 -10.27 -6.05
CA ARG A 73 -9.47 -10.07 -7.31
C ARG A 73 -10.91 -9.60 -7.08
N SER A 74 -11.62 -10.25 -6.17
CA SER A 74 -13.01 -9.93 -5.85
C SER A 74 -13.12 -8.53 -5.23
N PHE A 75 -12.25 -8.17 -4.29
CA PHE A 75 -12.20 -6.86 -3.66
C PHE A 75 -12.05 -5.72 -4.71
N TRP A 76 -11.06 -5.81 -5.57
CA TRP A 76 -10.81 -4.77 -6.58
C TRP A 76 -11.91 -4.70 -7.64
N LYS A 77 -12.51 -5.83 -7.98
CA LYS A 77 -13.68 -5.89 -8.88
C LYS A 77 -14.90 -5.22 -8.25
N GLU A 78 -15.18 -5.50 -6.98
CA GLU A 78 -16.33 -4.91 -6.28
C GLU A 78 -16.12 -3.41 -6.03
N LEU A 79 -14.88 -2.99 -5.72
CA LEU A 79 -14.55 -1.57 -5.58
C LEU A 79 -14.81 -0.80 -6.89
N ASN A 80 -14.45 -1.35 -8.05
CA ASN A 80 -14.79 -0.74 -9.34
C ASN A 80 -16.30 -0.69 -9.58
N LYS A 81 -17.01 -1.80 -9.31
CA LYS A 81 -18.47 -1.90 -9.51
C LYS A 81 -19.20 -0.88 -8.64
N SER A 82 -18.89 -0.83 -7.33
CA SER A 82 -19.50 0.10 -6.38
C SER A 82 -19.18 1.56 -6.74
N GLY A 83 -17.97 1.86 -7.20
CA GLY A 83 -17.61 3.18 -7.71
C GLY A 83 -18.41 3.59 -8.96
N ARG A 84 -18.76 2.65 -9.82
CA ARG A 84 -19.63 2.90 -11.00
C ARG A 84 -21.07 3.17 -10.60
N GLU A 85 -21.55 2.49 -9.58
CA GLU A 85 -22.93 2.66 -9.06
C GLU A 85 -23.10 3.96 -8.29
N ALA A 86 -22.02 4.50 -7.70
CA ALA A 86 -22.03 5.76 -6.96
C ALA A 86 -22.31 7.00 -7.81
N GLY A 87 -22.17 6.94 -9.14
CA GLY A 87 -22.46 8.06 -10.01
C GLY A 87 -21.99 7.90 -11.46
N PRO A 88 -22.30 8.87 -12.32
CA PRO A 88 -22.03 8.77 -13.75
C PRO A 88 -20.56 8.96 -14.14
N LEU A 89 -19.71 9.42 -13.21
CA LEU A 89 -18.33 9.82 -13.51
C LEU A 89 -17.49 8.64 -14.03
N ILE A 90 -17.45 7.53 -13.29
CA ILE A 90 -16.67 6.35 -13.69
C ILE A 90 -17.21 5.74 -14.99
N PRO A 91 -18.52 5.49 -15.14
CA PRO A 91 -19.09 5.03 -16.43
C PRO A 91 -18.76 5.95 -17.59
N MET A 92 -18.80 7.27 -17.39
CA MET A 92 -18.48 8.24 -18.43
C MET A 92 -17.00 8.18 -18.85
N ILE A 93 -16.08 8.04 -17.88
CA ILE A 93 -14.65 7.88 -18.17
C ILE A 93 -14.38 6.56 -18.89
N GLU A 94 -15.05 5.49 -18.50
CA GLU A 94 -14.90 4.16 -19.14
C GLU A 94 -15.45 4.11 -20.57
N ALA A 95 -16.50 4.89 -20.86
CA ALA A 95 -17.07 4.98 -22.21
C ALA A 95 -16.17 5.75 -23.20
N PHE A 96 -15.30 6.63 -22.70
CA PHE A 96 -14.42 7.48 -23.52
C PHE A 96 -12.96 7.43 -23.04
N PRO A 97 -12.28 6.29 -23.16
CA PRO A 97 -10.93 6.11 -22.57
C PRO A 97 -9.86 7.04 -23.16
N GLU A 98 -10.01 7.48 -24.40
CA GLU A 98 -9.06 8.41 -25.04
C GLU A 98 -9.17 9.84 -24.48
N THR A 99 -10.31 10.18 -23.89
CA THR A 99 -10.54 11.49 -23.27
C THR A 99 -10.02 11.57 -21.84
N THR A 100 -9.54 10.47 -21.28
CA THR A 100 -9.14 10.38 -19.85
C THR A 100 -8.04 11.38 -19.52
N ARG A 101 -7.08 11.61 -20.42
CA ARG A 101 -6.03 12.62 -20.26
C ARG A 101 -6.54 14.06 -20.38
N ALA A 102 -7.39 14.32 -21.37
CA ALA A 102 -7.99 15.64 -21.59
C ALA A 102 -9.05 15.96 -20.53
N MET A 103 -9.82 14.95 -20.12
CA MET A 103 -10.88 15.11 -19.10
C MET A 103 -10.34 15.23 -17.68
N SER A 104 -9.25 14.55 -17.32
CA SER A 104 -8.60 14.78 -16.03
C SER A 104 -8.08 16.22 -15.95
N SER A 105 -7.50 16.75 -17.02
CA SER A 105 -7.08 18.15 -17.12
C SER A 105 -8.28 19.11 -17.09
N TRP A 106 -9.34 18.83 -17.85
CA TRP A 106 -10.57 19.65 -17.86
C TRP A 106 -11.32 19.61 -16.53
N TRP A 107 -11.42 18.42 -15.90
CA TRP A 107 -12.04 18.26 -14.58
C TRP A 107 -11.26 19.02 -13.51
N THR A 108 -9.93 18.93 -13.53
CA THR A 108 -9.06 19.66 -12.60
C THR A 108 -9.19 21.18 -12.79
N THR A 109 -9.31 21.65 -14.05
CA THR A 109 -9.49 23.07 -14.34
C THR A 109 -10.88 23.58 -13.97
N MET A 110 -11.94 22.81 -14.29
CA MET A 110 -13.32 23.25 -14.03
C MET A 110 -13.75 23.11 -12.56
N PHE A 111 -13.26 22.10 -11.86
CA PHE A 111 -13.67 21.83 -10.47
C PHE A 111 -12.60 22.15 -9.43
N GLY A 112 -11.32 22.11 -9.82
CA GLY A 112 -10.20 22.47 -8.96
C GLY A 112 -10.15 23.97 -8.65
N ASP A 113 -10.34 24.80 -9.67
CA ASP A 113 -10.37 26.28 -9.52
C ASP A 113 -11.64 26.83 -8.86
N LEU A 114 -12.75 26.05 -8.88
CA LEU A 114 -14.02 26.43 -8.25
C LEU A 114 -14.15 25.98 -6.79
N GLY A 115 -13.10 25.41 -6.17
CA GLY A 115 -13.15 24.87 -4.81
C GLY A 115 -14.05 23.64 -4.66
N MET A 116 -14.59 23.10 -5.77
CA MET A 116 -15.47 21.92 -5.78
C MET A 116 -14.69 20.61 -6.00
N ALA A 117 -13.37 20.69 -6.09
CA ALA A 117 -12.50 19.52 -6.26
C ALA A 117 -12.50 18.55 -5.07
N HIS A 118 -13.04 18.98 -3.95
CA HIS A 118 -13.01 18.21 -2.69
C HIS A 118 -14.35 17.54 -2.35
N GLY A 119 -15.32 17.55 -3.28
CA GLY A 119 -16.64 16.96 -3.04
C GLY A 119 -17.45 17.65 -1.93
N SER A 120 -18.74 17.37 -1.86
CA SER A 120 -19.52 17.77 -0.68
C SER A 120 -19.22 16.80 0.48
N PRO A 121 -19.38 17.23 1.75
CA PRO A 121 -19.29 16.33 2.90
C PRO A 121 -20.23 15.11 2.79
N GLU A 122 -21.36 15.26 2.09
CA GLU A 122 -22.31 14.18 1.79
C GLU A 122 -21.70 13.14 0.85
N MET A 123 -21.07 13.58 -0.24
CA MET A 123 -20.38 12.69 -1.19
C MET A 123 -19.23 11.93 -0.51
N GLY A 124 -18.46 12.62 0.35
CA GLY A 124 -17.40 11.98 1.13
C GLY A 124 -17.93 10.87 2.03
N ARG A 125 -19.06 11.09 2.71
CA ARG A 125 -19.74 10.08 3.54
C ARG A 125 -20.23 8.91 2.68
N GLU A 126 -20.88 9.18 1.56
CA GLU A 126 -21.40 8.15 0.66
C GLU A 126 -20.28 7.24 0.11
N MET A 127 -19.18 7.83 -0.31
CA MET A 127 -17.99 7.07 -0.75
C MET A 127 -17.37 6.25 0.39
N GLN A 128 -17.35 6.78 1.61
CA GLN A 128 -16.86 6.07 2.80
C GLN A 128 -17.78 4.89 3.15
N ASP A 129 -19.11 5.06 3.03
CA ASP A 129 -20.09 3.99 3.24
C ASP A 129 -19.98 2.87 2.18
N ILE A 130 -19.67 3.24 0.94
CA ILE A 130 -19.37 2.27 -0.13
C ILE A 130 -18.12 1.45 0.23
N LEU A 131 -17.05 2.14 0.61
CA LEU A 131 -15.81 1.46 1.01
C LEU A 131 -16.03 0.55 2.23
N ARG A 132 -16.84 0.98 3.20
CA ARG A 132 -17.26 0.17 4.35
C ARG A 132 -17.88 -1.15 3.91
N LYS A 133 -18.87 -1.11 3.02
CA LYS A 133 -19.54 -2.32 2.52
C LYS A 133 -18.55 -3.26 1.82
N VAL A 134 -17.67 -2.72 0.99
CA VAL A 134 -16.66 -3.52 0.28
C VAL A 134 -15.69 -4.18 1.28
N ILE A 135 -15.27 -3.47 2.33
CA ILE A 135 -14.42 -4.02 3.39
C ILE A 135 -15.15 -5.16 4.11
N GLU A 136 -16.37 -4.92 4.59
CA GLU A 136 -17.17 -5.90 5.36
C GLU A 136 -17.48 -7.17 4.55
N GLU A 137 -17.60 -7.06 3.23
CA GLU A 137 -17.83 -8.21 2.34
C GLU A 137 -16.56 -9.03 2.08
N HIS A 138 -15.37 -8.38 2.05
CA HIS A 138 -14.14 -9.02 1.60
C HIS A 138 -13.11 -9.27 2.69
N VAL A 139 -13.25 -8.70 3.88
CA VAL A 139 -12.33 -8.88 5.00
C VAL A 139 -12.99 -9.71 6.09
N ASP A 140 -12.40 -10.86 6.38
CA ASP A 140 -12.80 -11.71 7.50
C ASP A 140 -11.93 -11.37 8.72
N PHE A 141 -12.43 -10.47 9.56
CA PHE A 141 -11.72 -10.02 10.76
C PHE A 141 -11.48 -11.15 11.77
N ALA A 142 -12.39 -12.14 11.85
CA ALA A 142 -12.20 -13.30 12.71
C ALA A 142 -11.05 -14.20 12.22
N ALA A 143 -10.92 -14.36 10.90
CA ALA A 143 -9.77 -15.05 10.33
C ALA A 143 -8.46 -14.30 10.62
N ILE A 144 -8.45 -12.97 10.48
CA ILE A 144 -7.27 -12.13 10.78
C ILE A 144 -6.89 -12.23 12.26
N ALA A 145 -7.83 -12.18 13.18
CA ALA A 145 -7.57 -12.28 14.62
C ALA A 145 -7.10 -13.69 15.07
N SER A 146 -7.19 -14.69 14.20
CA SER A 146 -6.79 -16.06 14.54
C SER A 146 -5.28 -16.24 14.70
N ASP A 147 -4.85 -17.25 15.45
CA ASP A 147 -3.44 -17.63 15.61
C ASP A 147 -2.79 -18.10 14.29
N LYS A 148 -3.58 -18.45 13.29
CA LYS A 148 -3.11 -18.87 11.97
C LYS A 148 -2.71 -17.68 11.09
N ALA A 149 -3.18 -16.48 11.42
CA ALA A 149 -2.89 -15.29 10.64
C ALA A 149 -1.46 -14.80 10.89
N PRO A 150 -0.73 -14.43 9.85
CA PRO A 150 0.53 -13.72 10.02
C PRO A 150 0.30 -12.39 10.77
N PRO A 151 1.32 -11.85 11.44
CA PRO A 151 1.23 -10.52 12.04
C PRO A 151 0.82 -9.47 11.02
N LEU A 152 -0.08 -8.58 11.40
CA LEU A 152 -0.63 -7.54 10.53
C LEU A 152 -0.56 -6.18 11.24
N PHE A 153 -0.06 -5.16 10.52
CA PHE A 153 0.15 -3.82 11.05
C PHE A 153 -0.45 -2.78 10.10
N ILE A 154 -1.48 -2.10 10.54
CA ILE A 154 -2.18 -1.08 9.76
C ILE A 154 -2.01 0.29 10.43
N SER A 155 -1.56 1.29 9.68
CA SER A 155 -1.40 2.65 10.19
C SER A 155 -2.61 3.52 9.91
N ALA A 156 -2.96 4.37 10.89
CA ALA A 156 -3.78 5.56 10.69
C ALA A 156 -3.14 6.74 11.43
N THR A 157 -3.41 7.96 10.98
CA THR A 157 -2.85 9.18 11.57
C THR A 157 -3.86 9.80 12.53
N ASN A 158 -3.51 9.94 13.80
CA ASN A 158 -4.34 10.70 14.73
C ASN A 158 -4.38 12.17 14.31
N ALA A 159 -5.58 12.69 14.01
CA ALA A 159 -5.75 14.02 13.44
C ALA A 159 -5.39 15.17 14.41
N GLN A 160 -5.47 14.94 15.72
CA GLN A 160 -5.14 15.95 16.73
C GLN A 160 -3.65 16.04 17.02
N SER A 161 -2.94 14.88 17.04
CA SER A 161 -1.53 14.83 17.44
C SER A 161 -0.56 14.69 16.24
N GLY A 162 -1.05 14.27 15.08
CA GLY A 162 -0.22 13.94 13.92
C GLY A 162 0.57 12.63 14.07
N THR A 163 0.36 11.86 15.14
CA THR A 163 1.09 10.62 15.39
C THR A 163 0.43 9.42 14.75
N ALA A 164 1.24 8.43 14.33
CA ALA A 164 0.71 7.16 13.84
C ALA A 164 0.07 6.36 14.98
N ARG A 165 -1.11 5.80 14.74
CA ARG A 165 -1.66 4.67 15.48
C ARG A 165 -1.49 3.43 14.62
N ILE A 166 -0.90 2.37 15.20
CA ILE A 166 -0.73 1.09 14.53
C ILE A 166 -1.75 0.12 15.08
N PHE A 167 -2.69 -0.29 14.24
CA PHE A 167 -3.63 -1.36 14.52
C PHE A 167 -2.99 -2.70 14.21
N ARG A 168 -3.12 -3.63 15.12
CA ARG A 168 -2.66 -5.01 14.98
C ARG A 168 -3.85 -5.94 14.68
N LYS A 169 -3.57 -7.19 14.35
CA LYS A 169 -4.60 -8.17 14.00
C LYS A 169 -5.73 -8.28 15.05
N ASP A 170 -5.42 -8.07 16.33
CA ASP A 170 -6.37 -8.24 17.43
C ASP A 170 -7.28 -7.01 17.64
N ASP A 171 -6.87 -5.83 17.17
CA ASP A 171 -7.64 -4.57 17.27
C ASP A 171 -8.04 -3.99 15.91
N LEU A 172 -7.89 -4.79 14.84
CA LEU A 172 -8.28 -4.38 13.49
C LEU A 172 -9.79 -4.49 13.32
N THR A 173 -10.39 -3.39 12.86
CA THR A 173 -11.84 -3.29 12.58
C THR A 173 -12.07 -2.61 11.23
N THR A 174 -13.33 -2.60 10.78
CA THR A 174 -13.74 -1.81 9.60
C THR A 174 -13.37 -0.34 9.77
N GLU A 175 -13.59 0.23 10.97
CA GLU A 175 -13.23 1.62 11.29
C GLU A 175 -11.73 1.86 11.19
N ALA A 176 -10.90 0.92 11.62
CA ALA A 176 -9.45 1.04 11.51
C ALA A 176 -8.98 1.07 10.05
N LEU A 177 -9.56 0.24 9.19
CA LEU A 177 -9.30 0.26 7.76
C LEU A 177 -9.81 1.54 7.10
N LEU A 178 -11.02 1.99 7.42
CA LEU A 178 -11.55 3.26 6.93
C LEU A 178 -10.69 4.46 7.38
N ALA A 179 -10.24 4.47 8.64
CA ALA A 179 -9.33 5.48 9.16
C ALA A 179 -8.01 5.51 8.39
N SER A 180 -7.46 4.31 8.09
CA SER A 180 -6.23 4.17 7.31
C SER A 180 -6.34 4.74 5.90
N ALA A 181 -7.54 4.80 5.31
CA ALA A 181 -7.79 5.32 3.96
C ALA A 181 -8.54 6.67 3.95
N CYS A 182 -8.64 7.33 5.09
CA CYS A 182 -9.38 8.58 5.24
C CYS A 182 -8.56 9.81 4.83
N LEU A 183 -8.55 10.14 3.55
CA LEU A 183 -7.93 11.38 3.04
C LEU A 183 -8.77 12.58 3.47
N PRO A 184 -8.22 13.53 4.27
CA PRO A 184 -8.99 14.60 4.92
C PRO A 184 -9.65 15.60 3.97
N LEU A 185 -9.16 15.71 2.74
CA LEU A 185 -9.74 16.58 1.72
C LEU A 185 -10.95 15.94 1.00
N TYR A 186 -11.16 14.63 1.16
CA TYR A 186 -12.20 13.89 0.44
C TYR A 186 -13.20 13.21 1.37
N PHE A 187 -12.79 12.85 2.60
CA PHE A 187 -13.58 12.06 3.53
C PHE A 187 -13.70 12.74 4.89
N PRO A 188 -14.84 12.61 5.56
CA PRO A 188 -14.94 12.99 6.96
C PRO A 188 -14.01 12.13 7.81
N PRO A 189 -13.47 12.67 8.93
CA PRO A 189 -12.61 11.91 9.81
C PRO A 189 -13.32 10.67 10.38
N VAL A 190 -12.58 9.61 10.63
CA VAL A 190 -13.09 8.41 11.28
C VAL A 190 -12.78 8.50 12.77
N THR A 191 -13.82 8.46 13.61
CA THR A 191 -13.66 8.53 15.06
C THR A 191 -13.56 7.11 15.66
N ILE A 192 -12.47 6.83 16.37
CA ILE A 192 -12.23 5.58 17.09
C ILE A 192 -11.79 5.93 18.52
N ASP A 193 -12.47 5.38 19.51
CA ASP A 193 -12.20 5.64 20.94
C ASP A 193 -12.19 7.15 21.28
N GLY A 194 -13.08 7.93 20.66
CA GLY A 194 -13.21 9.38 20.88
C GLY A 194 -12.08 10.23 20.27
N LYS A 195 -11.25 9.65 19.39
CA LYS A 195 -10.20 10.35 18.66
C LYS A 195 -10.46 10.26 17.16
N ASP A 196 -10.16 11.34 16.45
CA ASP A 196 -10.32 11.41 15.01
C ASP A 196 -9.05 10.97 14.29
N TYR A 197 -9.24 10.19 13.20
CA TYR A 197 -8.15 9.64 12.41
C TYR A 197 -8.28 10.01 10.95
N TRP A 198 -7.13 10.23 10.34
CA TRP A 198 -6.90 10.41 8.91
C TRP A 198 -6.04 9.30 8.34
N ASP A 199 -5.86 9.32 7.01
CA ASP A 199 -5.06 8.34 6.25
C ASP A 199 -3.69 8.11 6.88
N GLY A 200 -3.33 6.83 6.98
CA GLY A 200 -2.04 6.40 7.53
C GLY A 200 -0.84 6.92 6.75
N GLY A 201 -1.05 7.25 5.47
CA GLY A 201 -0.03 7.80 4.60
C GLY A 201 0.64 9.07 5.09
N TYR A 202 -0.01 9.83 5.97
CA TYR A 202 0.57 11.06 6.54
C TYR A 202 1.59 10.78 7.65
N SER A 203 1.53 9.64 8.31
CA SER A 203 2.42 9.36 9.47
C SER A 203 3.29 8.11 9.29
N ALA A 204 2.82 7.06 8.59
CA ALA A 204 3.56 5.83 8.32
C ALA A 204 3.06 5.13 7.05
N ASN A 205 3.78 5.16 5.95
CA ASN A 205 3.32 4.70 4.64
C ASN A 205 4.32 3.84 3.84
N PRO A 206 4.39 2.55 4.07
CA PRO A 206 3.77 1.74 5.13
C PRO A 206 4.51 1.86 6.47
N PRO A 207 3.94 1.40 7.59
CA PRO A 207 4.66 1.32 8.86
C PRO A 207 5.71 0.20 8.81
N LEU A 208 7.01 0.56 8.85
CA LEU A 208 8.12 -0.39 8.81
C LEU A 208 8.59 -0.77 10.23
N VAL A 209 8.55 0.18 11.16
CA VAL A 209 9.02 -0.05 12.54
C VAL A 209 8.37 -1.27 13.19
N PRO A 210 7.05 -1.51 13.11
CA PRO A 210 6.44 -2.71 13.68
C PRO A 210 6.98 -4.02 13.06
N LEU A 211 7.24 -4.05 11.75
CA LEU A 211 7.84 -5.22 11.10
C LEU A 211 9.24 -5.50 11.68
N VAL A 212 10.04 -4.45 11.86
CA VAL A 212 11.39 -4.57 12.43
C VAL A 212 11.35 -5.04 13.88
N LEU A 213 10.39 -4.57 14.67
CA LEU A 213 10.33 -4.84 16.11
C LEU A 213 9.63 -6.14 16.47
N GLU A 214 8.63 -6.56 15.70
CA GLU A 214 7.67 -7.59 16.08
C GLU A 214 7.69 -8.82 15.14
N SER A 215 8.43 -8.77 14.02
CA SER A 215 8.65 -9.94 13.17
C SER A 215 9.97 -10.65 13.53
N ALA A 216 9.99 -11.97 13.30
CA ALA A 216 11.20 -12.78 13.44
C ALA A 216 11.94 -12.98 12.10
N ASN A 217 11.40 -12.46 11.00
CA ASN A 217 11.96 -12.64 9.66
C ASN A 217 13.00 -11.55 9.37
N ASP A 218 14.02 -11.92 8.60
CA ASP A 218 15.10 -11.00 8.24
C ASP A 218 14.93 -10.40 6.83
N ASP A 219 14.09 -10.98 5.96
CA ASP A 219 13.83 -10.49 4.60
C ASP A 219 12.55 -9.63 4.59
N LEU A 220 12.68 -8.34 4.24
CA LEU A 220 11.58 -7.39 4.14
C LEU A 220 11.45 -6.87 2.72
N LEU A 221 10.29 -7.11 2.10
CA LEU A 221 9.92 -6.63 0.78
C LEU A 221 9.02 -5.40 0.88
N LEU A 222 9.48 -4.29 0.31
CA LEU A 222 8.72 -3.06 0.16
C LEU A 222 8.05 -3.04 -1.22
N ILE A 223 6.75 -2.80 -1.27
CA ILE A 223 6.00 -2.58 -2.50
C ILE A 223 5.55 -1.12 -2.53
N THR A 224 6.13 -0.35 -3.46
CA THR A 224 5.88 1.09 -3.58
C THR A 224 5.02 1.41 -4.80
N VAL A 225 4.10 2.36 -4.65
CA VAL A 225 3.15 2.79 -5.68
C VAL A 225 3.17 4.30 -5.95
N ASN A 226 3.94 5.05 -5.15
CA ASN A 226 4.09 6.48 -5.34
C ASN A 226 5.44 6.80 -5.99
N PRO A 227 5.47 7.50 -7.14
CA PRO A 227 6.72 7.95 -7.74
C PRO A 227 7.53 8.81 -6.77
N GLN A 228 8.82 8.58 -6.70
CA GLN A 228 9.69 9.35 -5.82
C GLN A 228 10.10 10.68 -6.46
N ALA A 229 10.21 10.71 -7.78
CA ALA A 229 10.56 11.89 -8.56
C ALA A 229 9.45 12.26 -9.55
N ARG A 230 9.41 13.50 -9.95
CA ARG A 230 8.58 14.03 -11.05
C ARG A 230 9.43 14.94 -11.90
N ASP A 231 9.31 14.83 -13.22
CA ASP A 231 10.09 15.62 -14.17
C ASP A 231 9.76 17.12 -14.11
N GLN A 232 8.53 17.45 -13.69
CA GLN A 232 8.07 18.83 -13.66
C GLN A 232 7.46 19.19 -12.30
N THR A 233 7.73 20.40 -11.85
CA THR A 233 7.07 21.00 -10.69
C THR A 233 5.71 21.56 -11.11
N PRO A 234 4.59 21.11 -10.49
CA PRO A 234 3.28 21.64 -10.80
C PRO A 234 3.16 23.12 -10.43
N ARG A 235 2.36 23.88 -11.21
CA ARG A 235 2.21 25.33 -11.05
C ARG A 235 0.75 25.74 -10.75
N ASN A 236 -0.22 24.84 -10.89
CA ASN A 236 -1.61 25.10 -10.52
C ASN A 236 -1.90 24.55 -9.11
N ALA A 237 -2.92 25.11 -8.46
CA ALA A 237 -3.26 24.78 -7.07
C ALA A 237 -3.51 23.29 -6.84
N ALA A 238 -4.29 22.65 -7.69
CA ALA A 238 -4.60 21.22 -7.58
C ALA A 238 -3.34 20.34 -7.69
N GLY A 239 -2.51 20.56 -8.71
CA GLY A 239 -1.26 19.82 -8.86
C GLY A 239 -0.25 20.07 -7.72
N ILE A 240 -0.25 21.27 -7.13
CA ILE A 240 0.58 21.57 -5.95
C ILE A 240 0.10 20.75 -4.74
N VAL A 241 -1.22 20.71 -4.48
CA VAL A 241 -1.80 19.91 -3.39
C VAL A 241 -1.49 18.43 -3.59
N ASP A 242 -1.68 17.90 -4.79
CA ASP A 242 -1.34 16.51 -5.13
C ASP A 242 0.14 16.21 -4.86
N ARG A 243 1.03 17.11 -5.28
CA ARG A 243 2.48 16.92 -5.08
C ARG A 243 2.88 17.01 -3.61
N ILE A 244 2.28 17.90 -2.82
CA ILE A 244 2.49 17.98 -1.38
C ILE A 244 2.07 16.67 -0.71
N THR A 245 0.91 16.13 -1.07
CA THR A 245 0.41 14.84 -0.55
C THR A 245 1.35 13.70 -0.93
N GLU A 246 1.79 13.64 -2.19
CA GLU A 246 2.72 12.61 -2.68
C GLU A 246 4.09 12.68 -1.96
N ILE A 247 4.62 13.88 -1.76
CA ILE A 247 5.85 14.10 -0.97
C ILE A 247 5.63 13.64 0.47
N GLY A 248 4.53 14.06 1.11
CA GLY A 248 4.19 13.66 2.48
C GLY A 248 4.12 12.15 2.64
N PHE A 249 3.44 11.48 1.72
CA PHE A 249 3.27 10.01 1.72
C PHE A 249 4.59 9.25 1.51
N ASN A 250 5.52 9.80 0.76
CA ASN A 250 6.84 9.19 0.57
C ASN A 250 7.80 9.47 1.73
N GLN A 251 7.65 10.62 2.41
CA GLN A 251 8.62 11.06 3.42
C GLN A 251 8.65 10.18 4.67
N SER A 252 7.50 9.68 5.15
CA SER A 252 7.47 8.79 6.32
C SER A 252 8.29 7.53 6.06
N MET A 253 8.03 6.84 4.96
CA MET A 253 8.78 5.66 4.53
C MET A 253 10.27 5.95 4.33
N ARG A 254 10.60 7.04 3.59
CA ARG A 254 12.00 7.41 3.35
C ARG A 254 12.78 7.64 4.64
N LYS A 255 12.17 8.31 5.63
CA LYS A 255 12.81 8.55 6.94
C LYS A 255 13.02 7.27 7.73
N GLU A 256 12.03 6.36 7.73
CA GLU A 256 12.19 5.06 8.38
C GLU A 256 13.30 4.23 7.70
N MET A 257 13.28 4.12 6.36
CA MET A 257 14.31 3.41 5.61
C MET A 257 15.70 4.04 5.78
N GLN A 258 15.78 5.37 5.77
CA GLN A 258 17.04 6.09 6.03
C GLN A 258 17.56 5.82 7.43
N GLY A 259 16.67 5.80 8.44
CA GLY A 259 17.03 5.45 9.83
C GLY A 259 17.59 4.04 9.93
N LEU A 260 16.94 3.07 9.29
CA LEU A 260 17.37 1.67 9.24
C LEU A 260 18.73 1.52 8.54
N PHE A 261 18.92 2.21 7.39
CA PHE A 261 20.20 2.23 6.68
C PHE A 261 21.33 2.81 7.53
N LEU A 262 21.10 3.95 8.17
CA LEU A 262 22.11 4.58 9.04
C LEU A 262 22.45 3.69 10.24
N LEU A 263 21.45 3.04 10.82
CA LEU A 263 21.65 2.09 11.91
C LEU A 263 22.51 0.90 11.44
N GLN A 264 22.15 0.23 10.33
CA GLN A 264 22.94 -0.86 9.76
C GLN A 264 24.38 -0.43 9.47
N SER A 265 24.58 0.73 8.85
CA SER A 265 25.89 1.26 8.50
C SER A 265 26.76 1.59 9.74
N SER A 266 26.13 1.88 10.87
CA SER A 266 26.78 2.20 12.13
C SER A 266 27.15 0.96 12.95
N ILE A 267 26.36 -0.12 12.83
CA ILE A 267 26.49 -1.35 13.63
C ILE A 267 27.76 -2.14 13.28
N GLY A 268 28.27 -2.09 12.05
CA GLY A 268 29.48 -2.82 11.62
C GLY A 268 30.71 -2.59 12.49
N ARG A 269 30.61 -1.73 13.51
CA ARG A 269 31.63 -1.47 14.55
C ARG A 269 31.33 -2.12 15.90
N THR A 270 30.12 -2.61 16.12
CA THR A 270 29.65 -3.15 17.41
C THR A 270 28.96 -4.49 17.15
N ARG A 271 29.62 -5.60 17.38
CA ARG A 271 29.04 -6.96 17.21
C ARG A 271 28.02 -7.23 18.33
N ALA A 272 26.80 -6.71 18.20
CA ALA A 272 25.69 -7.10 19.05
C ALA A 272 25.25 -8.54 18.65
N LYS A 273 25.14 -9.43 19.63
CA LYS A 273 24.74 -10.83 19.37
C LYS A 273 23.22 -11.02 19.48
N GLU A 274 22.54 -10.13 20.21
CA GLU A 274 21.12 -10.24 20.53
C GLU A 274 20.45 -8.86 20.56
N GLY A 275 19.10 -8.85 20.51
CA GLY A 275 18.27 -7.66 20.59
C GLY A 275 18.08 -6.95 19.26
N LEU A 276 17.45 -5.77 19.29
CA LEU A 276 17.07 -4.98 18.13
C LEU A 276 18.24 -4.68 17.19
N ILE A 277 19.42 -4.36 17.75
CA ILE A 277 20.61 -4.05 16.95
C ILE A 277 21.01 -5.25 16.09
N ALA A 278 21.08 -6.44 16.69
CA ALA A 278 21.42 -7.66 15.97
C ALA A 278 20.36 -8.04 14.92
N GLN A 279 19.10 -7.74 15.20
CA GLN A 279 18.00 -7.94 14.24
C GLN A 279 18.14 -7.01 13.04
N VAL A 280 18.31 -5.70 13.26
CA VAL A 280 18.49 -4.73 12.17
C VAL A 280 19.74 -5.06 11.34
N GLU A 281 20.83 -5.54 11.97
CA GLU A 281 22.05 -5.96 11.26
C GLU A 281 21.78 -7.12 10.27
N ARG A 282 20.89 -8.05 10.64
CA ARG A 282 20.56 -9.20 9.79
C ARG A 282 19.52 -8.89 8.72
N MET A 283 18.76 -7.79 8.85
CA MET A 283 17.70 -7.48 7.91
C MET A 283 18.22 -7.28 6.50
N ARG A 284 17.50 -7.83 5.56
CA ARG A 284 17.71 -7.69 4.13
C ARG A 284 16.48 -7.02 3.52
N PHE A 285 16.75 -6.01 2.70
CA PHE A 285 15.72 -5.17 2.13
C PHE A 285 15.58 -5.43 0.63
N HIS A 286 14.35 -5.55 0.21
CA HIS A 286 13.95 -5.79 -1.17
C HIS A 286 12.90 -4.76 -1.55
N GLU A 287 12.81 -4.41 -2.83
CA GLU A 287 11.80 -3.49 -3.33
C GLU A 287 11.22 -3.99 -4.65
N ILE A 288 9.89 -3.89 -4.80
CA ILE A 288 9.21 -3.99 -6.08
C ILE A 288 8.50 -2.67 -6.34
N HIS A 289 8.86 -2.01 -7.45
CA HIS A 289 8.22 -0.81 -7.97
C HIS A 289 8.30 -0.80 -9.49
N ASP A 290 7.51 0.04 -10.12
CA ASP A 290 7.57 0.28 -11.55
C ASP A 290 7.45 1.79 -11.77
N GLU A 291 8.61 2.47 -11.69
CA GLU A 291 8.68 3.94 -11.80
C GLU A 291 8.12 4.42 -13.15
N GLU A 292 8.41 3.73 -14.25
CA GLU A 292 7.95 4.11 -15.59
C GLU A 292 6.42 4.08 -15.69
N THR A 293 5.80 2.98 -15.28
CA THR A 293 4.34 2.85 -15.30
C THR A 293 3.67 3.83 -14.34
N LEU A 294 4.17 3.94 -13.10
CA LEU A 294 3.54 4.73 -12.05
C LEU A 294 3.75 6.24 -12.24
N ALA A 295 4.93 6.68 -12.72
CA ALA A 295 5.18 8.08 -13.01
C ALA A 295 4.41 8.59 -14.22
N ALA A 296 4.08 7.72 -15.18
CA ALA A 296 3.23 8.07 -16.32
C ALA A 296 1.77 8.33 -15.92
N MET A 297 1.33 7.84 -14.72
CA MET A 297 -0.04 8.03 -14.25
C MET A 297 -0.21 9.42 -13.62
N PRO A 298 -1.32 10.14 -13.96
CA PRO A 298 -1.67 11.39 -13.27
C PRO A 298 -1.97 11.13 -11.79
N ALA A 299 -1.59 12.03 -10.89
CA ALA A 299 -1.86 11.88 -9.46
C ALA A 299 -3.37 11.73 -9.16
N GLN A 300 -4.21 12.44 -9.90
CA GLN A 300 -5.68 12.38 -9.77
C GLN A 300 -6.28 10.99 -10.05
N SER A 301 -5.58 10.15 -10.83
CA SER A 301 -6.04 8.79 -11.12
C SER A 301 -6.09 7.89 -9.88
N LYS A 302 -5.41 8.28 -8.78
CA LYS A 302 -5.47 7.58 -7.49
C LYS A 302 -6.86 7.56 -6.87
N MET A 303 -7.73 8.55 -7.22
CA MET A 303 -9.09 8.63 -6.68
C MET A 303 -10.13 7.89 -7.54
N LEU A 304 -9.73 7.36 -8.68
CA LEU A 304 -10.65 6.82 -9.69
C LEU A 304 -10.43 5.31 -9.91
N PRO A 305 -11.22 4.44 -9.27
CA PRO A 305 -11.13 2.99 -9.49
C PRO A 305 -11.76 2.57 -10.84
N VAL A 306 -11.29 3.18 -11.93
CA VAL A 306 -11.72 2.87 -13.30
C VAL A 306 -11.17 1.51 -13.71
N ARG A 307 -12.01 0.64 -14.26
CA ARG A 307 -11.67 -0.75 -14.57
C ARG A 307 -10.41 -0.89 -15.41
N GLN A 308 -10.28 -0.11 -16.49
CA GLN A 308 -9.10 -0.19 -17.36
C GLN A 308 -7.82 0.17 -16.62
N LEU A 309 -7.85 1.22 -15.78
CA LEU A 309 -6.71 1.62 -14.96
C LEU A 309 -6.32 0.50 -13.98
N LEU A 310 -7.31 -0.06 -13.26
CA LEU A 310 -7.08 -1.12 -12.29
C LEU A 310 -6.44 -2.35 -12.93
N LEU A 311 -6.93 -2.78 -14.11
CA LEU A 311 -6.37 -3.92 -14.83
C LEU A 311 -4.98 -3.64 -15.37
N THR A 312 -4.73 -2.46 -15.94
CA THR A 312 -3.40 -2.05 -16.42
C THR A 312 -2.38 -2.07 -15.28
N LEU A 313 -2.73 -1.51 -14.12
CA LEU A 313 -1.85 -1.49 -12.94
C LEU A 313 -1.66 -2.91 -12.38
N ARG A 314 -2.71 -3.72 -12.32
CA ARG A 314 -2.61 -5.11 -11.90
C ARG A 314 -1.65 -5.90 -12.79
N ASP A 315 -1.78 -5.78 -14.10
CA ASP A 315 -0.94 -6.50 -15.06
C ASP A 315 0.52 -6.04 -14.98
N ALA A 316 0.76 -4.73 -14.80
CA ALA A 316 2.09 -4.18 -14.55
C ALA A 316 2.71 -4.71 -13.23
N GLY A 317 1.90 -4.77 -12.16
CA GLY A 317 2.33 -5.31 -10.88
C GLY A 317 2.68 -6.80 -10.94
N GLU A 318 1.85 -7.62 -11.59
CA GLU A 318 2.12 -9.05 -11.79
C GLU A 318 3.41 -9.27 -12.60
N ALA A 319 3.61 -8.48 -13.66
CA ALA A 319 4.83 -8.53 -14.46
C ALA A 319 6.07 -8.10 -13.64
N ALA A 320 5.94 -7.06 -12.80
CA ALA A 320 7.02 -6.61 -11.93
C ALA A 320 7.41 -7.68 -10.90
N ALA A 321 6.41 -8.35 -10.28
CA ALA A 321 6.65 -9.45 -9.36
C ALA A 321 7.38 -10.62 -10.03
N ARG A 322 6.99 -10.97 -11.24
CA ARG A 322 7.63 -12.05 -12.00
C ARG A 322 9.09 -11.73 -12.30
N ARG A 323 9.37 -10.52 -12.83
CA ARG A 323 10.75 -10.07 -13.06
C ARG A 323 11.59 -10.08 -11.78
N TRP A 324 11.00 -9.62 -10.68
CA TRP A 324 11.68 -9.60 -9.40
C TRP A 324 11.97 -11.02 -8.89
N CYS A 325 11.02 -11.95 -8.97
CA CYS A 325 11.25 -13.35 -8.60
C CYS A 325 12.37 -13.99 -9.43
N GLU A 326 12.38 -13.78 -10.75
CA GLU A 326 13.42 -14.31 -11.65
C GLU A 326 14.82 -13.76 -11.28
N ALA A 327 14.92 -12.49 -10.92
CA ALA A 327 16.20 -11.84 -10.64
C ALA A 327 16.69 -11.99 -9.19
N SER A 328 15.77 -12.10 -8.22
CA SER A 328 16.08 -11.81 -6.81
C SER A 328 15.82 -12.97 -5.85
N ILE A 329 15.07 -13.98 -6.24
CA ILE A 329 14.65 -15.04 -5.28
C ILE A 329 15.85 -15.82 -4.72
N GLU A 330 16.93 -15.98 -5.48
CA GLU A 330 18.14 -16.67 -5.04
C GLU A 330 19.00 -15.82 -4.07
N SER A 331 18.73 -14.52 -3.96
CA SER A 331 19.37 -13.60 -2.99
C SER A 331 18.67 -13.60 -1.63
N LEU A 332 17.44 -14.11 -1.55
CA LEU A 332 16.68 -14.17 -0.30
C LEU A 332 17.44 -15.00 0.75
N GLY A 333 17.46 -14.53 1.97
CA GLY A 333 18.23 -15.13 3.06
C GLY A 333 19.73 -14.86 3.00
N LYS A 334 20.24 -14.17 1.97
CA LYS A 334 21.68 -13.94 1.75
C LYS A 334 22.03 -12.44 1.75
N GLU A 335 21.35 -11.65 0.94
CA GLU A 335 21.68 -10.23 0.74
C GLU A 335 20.46 -9.41 0.34
N SER A 336 20.54 -8.10 0.54
CA SER A 336 19.52 -7.14 0.06
C SER A 336 19.58 -7.03 -1.47
N THR A 337 18.40 -6.91 -2.11
CA THR A 337 18.32 -6.70 -3.58
C THR A 337 18.10 -5.24 -3.96
N VAL A 338 17.98 -4.35 -2.96
CA VAL A 338 17.96 -2.90 -3.14
C VAL A 338 19.21 -2.29 -2.54
N ASP A 339 19.85 -1.38 -3.28
CA ASP A 339 20.93 -0.56 -2.74
C ASP A 339 20.35 0.57 -1.88
N LEU A 340 20.35 0.36 -0.56
CA LEU A 340 19.81 1.30 0.40
C LEU A 340 20.55 2.66 0.38
N ALA A 341 21.85 2.67 0.09
CA ALA A 341 22.64 3.88 0.06
C ALA A 341 22.20 4.79 -1.10
N SER A 342 22.04 4.24 -2.29
CA SER A 342 21.60 5.01 -3.47
C SER A 342 20.12 5.34 -3.41
N ARG A 343 19.27 4.46 -2.84
CA ARG A 343 17.81 4.60 -2.84
C ARG A 343 17.29 5.50 -1.71
N PHE A 344 17.88 5.37 -0.51
CA PHE A 344 17.40 6.00 0.73
C PHE A 344 18.48 6.74 1.51
N GLY A 345 19.73 6.74 1.07
CA GLY A 345 20.83 7.42 1.74
C GLY A 345 20.59 8.94 1.89
N PRO A 346 21.31 9.58 2.82
CA PRO A 346 21.29 11.03 2.92
C PRO A 346 21.82 11.63 1.60
N GLY A 347 21.03 12.57 1.02
CA GLY A 347 21.40 13.30 -0.20
C GLY A 347 22.58 14.24 0.03
#